data_cd1db02c1421505f1ada08d28ce16257
#
_entry.id   cd1db02c1421505f1ada08d28ce16257
#
_cell.length_a   1.000
_cell.length_b   1.000
_cell.length_c   1.000
_cell.angle_alpha   90.00
_cell.angle_beta   90.00
_cell.angle_gamma   90.00
#
_symmetry.space_group_name_H-M   'P 1'
#
loop_
_entity.id
_entity.type
_entity.pdbx_description
1 polymer ?
#
loop_
_entity_poly.entity_id
_entity_poly.type
_entity_poly.pdbx_seq_one_letter_code
_entity_poly.pdbx_strand_id
1 'polypeptide(L)'
;MLASETRYLATSTAAILRYNGYMKLFSWNVNGIRAVINKGEFARFLQTYDPDILCLQETKAARDQVEIDLPEYHEHFYSAAKKGYSGTAIFSKIRPLHWRDGLPPAIIERFSLTGDQYGNLADEGRIITAKFDDFWVVTCYTPNSKGDLSRLKLRHEQWDPAVLAYLEELELVKPVLYCGDMNVAHQEIDLANPKPNVGKHGFTDEEREGFQNYLDAGFVDTFRTAFPDKTDAYTWWTHWANARARNVGWRIDYWLASREIAGRVIKPQIHTEQMGSDHCPVSIEII
;
A
#
# COMPACT_ATOMS: atom_id res chain seq x y z
N MET A 1 -12.90 -28.15 11.58
CA MET A 1 -13.40 -28.31 10.21
C MET A 1 -14.57 -27.40 9.86
N LEU A 2 -15.59 -27.22 10.72
CA LEU A 2 -16.75 -26.34 10.44
C LEU A 2 -16.41 -24.83 10.28
N ALA A 3 -15.34 -24.35 10.93
CA ALA A 3 -14.96 -22.93 10.89
C ALA A 3 -14.34 -22.47 9.54
N SER A 4 -13.75 -23.39 8.76
CA SER A 4 -13.14 -23.05 7.47
C SER A 4 -14.17 -22.95 6.34
N GLU A 5 -15.19 -23.80 6.36
CA GLU A 5 -16.24 -23.79 5.33
C GLU A 5 -17.13 -22.54 5.37
N THR A 6 -17.31 -21.95 6.56
CA THR A 6 -18.17 -20.76 6.72
C THR A 6 -17.50 -19.48 6.22
N ARG A 7 -16.16 -19.41 6.18
CA ARG A 7 -15.42 -18.27 5.65
C ARG A 7 -15.58 -18.10 4.13
N TYR A 8 -15.68 -19.21 3.38
CA TYR A 8 -15.87 -19.18 1.92
C TYR A 8 -17.22 -18.59 1.47
N LEU A 9 -18.17 -18.48 2.37
CA LEU A 9 -19.49 -17.94 2.07
C LEU A 9 -19.67 -16.46 2.45
N ALA A 10 -18.65 -15.84 3.05
CA ALA A 10 -18.71 -14.44 3.46
C ALA A 10 -18.62 -13.51 2.23
N THR A 11 -19.76 -13.01 1.78
CA THR A 11 -19.87 -12.14 0.60
C THR A 11 -19.86 -10.65 0.93
N SER A 12 -19.85 -10.26 2.20
CA SER A 12 -19.87 -8.86 2.64
C SER A 12 -18.99 -8.61 3.85
N THR A 13 -18.57 -7.35 4.04
CA THR A 13 -17.80 -6.90 5.20
C THR A 13 -18.52 -7.21 6.51
N ALA A 14 -19.84 -6.99 6.56
CA ALA A 14 -20.67 -7.30 7.71
C ALA A 14 -20.68 -8.79 8.09
N ALA A 15 -20.57 -9.69 7.11
CA ALA A 15 -20.52 -11.13 7.38
C ALA A 15 -19.21 -11.54 8.06
N ILE A 16 -18.06 -11.03 7.62
CA ILE A 16 -16.76 -11.30 8.25
C ILE A 16 -16.70 -10.68 9.65
N LEU A 17 -17.15 -9.44 9.82
CA LEU A 17 -17.18 -8.79 11.13
C LEU A 17 -18.07 -9.53 12.13
N ARG A 18 -19.25 -10.02 11.72
CA ARG A 18 -20.12 -10.81 12.60
C ARG A 18 -19.48 -12.14 13.04
N TYR A 19 -18.69 -12.75 12.15
CA TYR A 19 -18.09 -14.05 12.42
C TYR A 19 -16.81 -13.94 13.27
N ASN A 20 -15.90 -13.01 12.90
CA ASN A 20 -14.58 -12.88 13.52
C ASN A 20 -14.48 -11.71 14.52
N GLY A 21 -15.42 -10.76 14.51
CA GLY A 21 -15.35 -9.51 15.26
C GLY A 21 -14.40 -8.46 14.66
N TYR A 22 -13.56 -8.84 13.66
CA TYR A 22 -12.62 -7.94 12.97
C TYR A 22 -12.25 -8.49 11.59
N MET A 23 -11.74 -7.62 10.73
CA MET A 23 -11.13 -7.96 9.44
C MET A 23 -9.64 -7.62 9.44
N LYS A 24 -8.80 -8.47 8.83
CA LYS A 24 -7.37 -8.28 8.68
C LYS A 24 -7.04 -7.72 7.29
N LEU A 25 -6.46 -6.54 7.24
CA LEU A 25 -6.02 -5.89 6.02
C LEU A 25 -4.49 -5.79 6.01
N PHE A 26 -3.88 -6.22 4.90
CA PHE A 26 -2.43 -6.21 4.71
C PHE A 26 -2.04 -5.43 3.48
N SER A 27 -0.90 -4.74 3.55
CA SER A 27 -0.24 -4.10 2.42
C SER A 27 1.21 -4.56 2.37
N TRP A 28 1.69 -4.96 1.17
CA TRP A 28 3.05 -5.47 0.99
C TRP A 28 3.61 -5.12 -0.39
N ASN A 29 4.68 -4.32 -0.43
CA ASN A 29 5.50 -4.21 -1.63
C ASN A 29 6.32 -5.50 -1.78
N VAL A 30 5.99 -6.30 -2.78
CA VAL A 30 6.59 -7.63 -2.99
C VAL A 30 7.85 -7.59 -3.85
N ASN A 31 8.18 -6.43 -4.43
CA ASN A 31 9.33 -6.25 -5.34
C ASN A 31 9.47 -7.39 -6.38
N GLY A 32 8.33 -7.80 -6.92
CA GLY A 32 8.19 -8.90 -7.89
C GLY A 32 7.52 -10.15 -7.31
N ILE A 33 6.20 -10.26 -7.51
CA ILE A 33 5.36 -11.32 -6.95
C ILE A 33 5.86 -12.73 -7.31
N ARG A 34 6.33 -12.94 -8.55
CA ARG A 34 6.85 -14.25 -9.00
C ARG A 34 8.06 -14.70 -8.17
N ALA A 35 8.95 -13.78 -7.81
CA ALA A 35 10.11 -14.09 -6.99
C ALA A 35 9.72 -14.50 -5.56
N VAL A 36 8.73 -13.84 -4.98
CA VAL A 36 8.21 -14.15 -3.64
C VAL A 36 7.50 -15.51 -3.63
N ILE A 37 6.71 -15.82 -4.68
CA ILE A 37 6.06 -17.12 -4.85
C ILE A 37 7.10 -18.22 -4.99
N ASN A 38 8.09 -18.06 -5.86
CA ASN A 38 9.13 -19.08 -6.12
C ASN A 38 9.99 -19.37 -4.88
N LYS A 39 10.13 -18.41 -3.97
CA LYS A 39 10.80 -18.60 -2.67
C LYS A 39 9.91 -19.30 -1.64
N GLY A 40 8.63 -19.55 -1.93
CA GLY A 40 7.65 -20.11 -0.98
C GLY A 40 7.13 -19.09 0.04
N GLU A 41 7.63 -17.86 0.02
CA GLU A 41 7.33 -16.84 1.04
C GLU A 41 5.91 -16.28 0.91
N PHE A 42 5.33 -16.29 -0.30
CA PHE A 42 3.94 -15.88 -0.48
C PHE A 42 2.97 -16.87 0.16
N ALA A 43 3.18 -18.17 -0.06
CA ALA A 43 2.37 -19.21 0.56
C ALA A 43 2.51 -19.20 2.09
N ARG A 44 3.76 -19.05 2.59
CA ARG A 44 4.02 -18.91 4.03
C ARG A 44 3.30 -17.70 4.63
N PHE A 45 3.32 -16.56 3.94
CA PHE A 45 2.62 -15.35 4.36
C PHE A 45 1.11 -15.60 4.50
N LEU A 46 0.47 -16.18 3.47
CA LEU A 46 -0.96 -16.50 3.50
C LEU A 46 -1.30 -17.46 4.64
N GLN A 47 -0.51 -18.52 4.84
CA GLN A 47 -0.72 -19.48 5.93
C GLN A 47 -0.56 -18.85 7.32
N THR A 48 0.39 -17.92 7.48
CA THR A 48 0.71 -17.31 8.78
C THR A 48 -0.32 -16.26 9.18
N TYR A 49 -0.69 -15.39 8.24
CA TYR A 49 -1.48 -14.20 8.55
C TYR A 49 -2.94 -14.32 8.15
N ASP A 50 -3.26 -15.12 7.14
CA ASP A 50 -4.62 -15.35 6.65
C ASP A 50 -5.39 -14.05 6.46
N PRO A 51 -4.93 -13.13 5.57
CA PRO A 51 -5.53 -11.82 5.38
C PRO A 51 -6.94 -11.92 4.79
N ASP A 52 -7.85 -11.03 5.19
CA ASP A 52 -9.16 -10.89 4.54
C ASP A 52 -9.04 -10.01 3.29
N ILE A 53 -8.15 -9.00 3.34
CA ILE A 53 -7.77 -8.16 2.19
C ILE A 53 -6.24 -8.01 2.16
N LEU A 54 -5.64 -8.29 1.02
CA LEU A 54 -4.20 -8.14 0.77
C LEU A 54 -3.96 -7.23 -0.42
N CYS A 55 -3.27 -6.12 -0.19
CA CYS A 55 -2.84 -5.16 -1.19
C CYS A 55 -1.36 -5.35 -1.50
N LEU A 56 -1.01 -5.49 -2.79
CA LEU A 56 0.38 -5.67 -3.23
C LEU A 56 0.82 -4.50 -4.10
N GLN A 57 2.09 -4.11 -3.94
CA GLN A 57 2.76 -3.14 -4.79
C GLN A 57 4.00 -3.79 -5.41
N GLU A 58 4.44 -3.25 -6.55
CA GLU A 58 5.53 -3.80 -7.37
C GLU A 58 5.35 -5.27 -7.72
N THR A 59 4.17 -5.65 -8.20
CA THR A 59 3.93 -7.02 -8.67
C THR A 59 4.86 -7.42 -9.81
N LYS A 60 5.27 -6.46 -10.66
CA LYS A 60 6.18 -6.64 -11.82
C LYS A 60 5.74 -7.79 -12.74
N ALA A 61 4.46 -8.12 -12.71
CA ALA A 61 3.86 -9.20 -13.49
C ALA A 61 2.38 -8.89 -13.79
N ALA A 62 1.91 -9.30 -14.95
CA ALA A 62 0.50 -9.40 -15.27
C ALA A 62 -0.09 -10.68 -14.64
N ARG A 63 -1.43 -10.73 -14.49
CA ARG A 63 -2.10 -11.86 -13.82
C ARG A 63 -1.80 -13.21 -14.50
N ASP A 64 -1.77 -13.24 -15.82
CA ASP A 64 -1.46 -14.43 -16.63
C ASP A 64 -0.02 -14.94 -16.48
N GLN A 65 0.86 -14.17 -15.87
CA GLN A 65 2.25 -14.53 -15.60
C GLN A 65 2.47 -15.06 -14.18
N VAL A 66 1.39 -15.18 -13.38
CA VAL A 66 1.46 -15.57 -11.96
C VAL A 66 0.70 -16.88 -11.77
N GLU A 67 1.43 -17.93 -11.41
CA GLU A 67 0.87 -19.26 -11.15
C GLU A 67 0.50 -19.37 -9.65
N ILE A 68 -0.70 -18.92 -9.31
CA ILE A 68 -1.33 -19.11 -7.98
C ILE A 68 -2.79 -19.48 -8.18
N ASP A 69 -3.29 -20.36 -7.32
CA ASP A 69 -4.69 -20.74 -7.22
C ASP A 69 -5.17 -20.43 -5.79
N LEU A 70 -5.98 -19.41 -5.65
CA LEU A 70 -6.54 -18.94 -4.39
C LEU A 70 -8.05 -18.77 -4.53
N PRO A 71 -8.81 -19.88 -4.60
CA PRO A 71 -10.24 -19.85 -4.91
C PRO A 71 -11.09 -19.08 -3.88
N GLU A 72 -10.56 -18.87 -2.68
CA GLU A 72 -11.18 -18.07 -1.63
C GLU A 72 -11.00 -16.56 -1.82
N TYR A 73 -10.15 -16.11 -2.76
CA TYR A 73 -9.92 -14.69 -3.01
C TYR A 73 -10.50 -14.25 -4.35
N HIS A 74 -11.18 -13.12 -4.33
CA HIS A 74 -11.40 -12.28 -5.51
C HIS A 74 -10.13 -11.48 -5.75
N GLU A 75 -9.54 -11.60 -6.91
CA GLU A 75 -8.27 -10.96 -7.23
C GLU A 75 -8.41 -9.96 -8.37
N HIS A 76 -7.66 -8.87 -8.26
CA HIS A 76 -7.57 -7.86 -9.30
C HIS A 76 -6.13 -7.37 -9.44
N PHE A 77 -5.63 -7.34 -10.69
CA PHE A 77 -4.27 -6.91 -11.04
C PHE A 77 -4.35 -5.70 -11.97
N TYR A 78 -3.60 -4.67 -11.64
CA TYR A 78 -3.35 -3.55 -12.55
C TYR A 78 -1.86 -3.47 -12.84
N SER A 79 -1.47 -4.04 -13.97
CA SER A 79 -0.08 -4.17 -14.38
C SER A 79 0.37 -2.96 -15.19
N ALA A 80 1.67 -2.62 -15.10
CA ALA A 80 2.25 -1.63 -15.99
C ALA A 80 2.28 -2.14 -17.44
N ALA A 81 2.14 -1.23 -18.41
CA ALA A 81 2.35 -1.53 -19.83
C ALA A 81 3.79 -2.03 -20.09
N LYS A 82 4.76 -1.50 -19.36
CA LYS A 82 6.15 -1.96 -19.39
C LYS A 82 6.29 -3.24 -18.58
N LYS A 83 6.63 -4.35 -19.26
CA LYS A 83 6.83 -5.65 -18.61
C LYS A 83 7.91 -5.62 -17.52
N GLY A 84 7.65 -6.28 -16.40
CA GLY A 84 8.59 -6.39 -15.28
C GLY A 84 8.79 -5.10 -14.47
N TYR A 85 7.88 -4.14 -14.59
CA TYR A 85 7.95 -2.84 -13.94
C TYR A 85 6.66 -2.55 -13.15
N SER A 86 6.77 -1.89 -11.97
CA SER A 86 5.63 -1.42 -11.19
C SER A 86 4.51 -2.48 -11.02
N GLY A 87 3.26 -2.07 -11.11
CA GLY A 87 2.09 -2.94 -10.98
C GLY A 87 1.61 -3.11 -9.55
N THR A 88 0.29 -3.15 -9.39
CA THR A 88 -0.40 -3.39 -8.12
C THR A 88 -1.37 -4.54 -8.25
N ALA A 89 -1.74 -5.15 -7.11
CA ALA A 89 -2.80 -6.14 -7.05
C ALA A 89 -3.55 -6.07 -5.72
N ILE A 90 -4.81 -6.48 -5.72
CA ILE A 90 -5.59 -6.71 -4.49
C ILE A 90 -6.16 -8.12 -4.55
N PHE A 91 -6.05 -8.83 -3.43
CA PHE A 91 -6.71 -10.11 -3.14
C PHE A 91 -7.69 -9.88 -2.00
N SER A 92 -8.93 -10.30 -2.15
CA SER A 92 -9.95 -10.10 -1.11
C SER A 92 -10.85 -11.31 -0.98
N LYS A 93 -11.05 -11.81 0.26
CA LYS A 93 -12.05 -12.84 0.57
C LYS A 93 -13.47 -12.29 0.50
N ILE A 94 -13.61 -10.96 0.56
CA ILE A 94 -14.86 -10.25 0.41
C ILE A 94 -14.96 -9.79 -1.04
N ARG A 95 -16.09 -10.07 -1.69
CA ARG A 95 -16.31 -9.59 -3.06
C ARG A 95 -16.49 -8.07 -3.08
N PRO A 96 -15.58 -7.29 -3.71
CA PRO A 96 -15.79 -5.87 -3.88
C PRO A 96 -16.99 -5.59 -4.78
N LEU A 97 -17.69 -4.50 -4.50
CA LEU A 97 -18.80 -4.01 -5.32
C LEU A 97 -18.33 -3.44 -6.66
N HIS A 98 -17.09 -2.92 -6.67
CA HIS A 98 -16.49 -2.31 -7.86
C HIS A 98 -14.97 -2.26 -7.74
N TRP A 99 -14.28 -2.34 -8.89
CA TRP A 99 -12.86 -2.11 -9.06
C TRP A 99 -12.63 -0.88 -9.94
N ARG A 100 -11.58 -0.12 -9.66
CA ARG A 100 -11.09 0.94 -10.54
C ARG A 100 -9.58 0.89 -10.62
N ASP A 101 -9.06 0.97 -11.84
CA ASP A 101 -7.64 1.06 -12.16
C ASP A 101 -7.26 2.53 -12.36
N GLY A 102 -6.14 2.93 -11.74
CA GLY A 102 -5.58 4.27 -11.88
C GLY A 102 -6.45 5.38 -11.31
N LEU A 103 -6.06 6.60 -11.61
CA LEU A 103 -6.81 7.81 -11.30
C LEU A 103 -7.90 8.08 -12.36
N PRO A 104 -9.03 8.69 -11.97
CA PRO A 104 -10.04 9.13 -12.93
C PRO A 104 -9.48 10.09 -13.98
N PRO A 105 -9.95 10.04 -15.25
CA PRO A 105 -9.48 10.94 -16.29
C PRO A 105 -9.60 12.44 -15.91
N ALA A 106 -10.64 12.83 -15.19
CA ALA A 106 -10.83 14.19 -14.71
C ALA A 106 -9.73 14.65 -13.72
N ILE A 107 -9.27 13.74 -12.86
CA ILE A 107 -8.14 14.00 -11.95
C ILE A 107 -6.84 14.12 -12.75
N ILE A 108 -6.60 13.20 -13.70
CA ILE A 108 -5.41 13.23 -14.56
C ILE A 108 -5.32 14.56 -15.32
N GLU A 109 -6.44 15.01 -15.90
CA GLU A 109 -6.52 16.29 -16.63
C GLU A 109 -6.30 17.48 -15.68
N ARG A 110 -7.00 17.53 -14.55
CA ARG A 110 -6.93 18.62 -13.56
C ARG A 110 -5.50 18.87 -13.07
N PHE A 111 -4.71 17.83 -12.85
CA PHE A 111 -3.34 17.92 -12.35
C PHE A 111 -2.29 17.79 -13.44
N SER A 112 -2.69 17.74 -14.71
CA SER A 112 -1.80 17.60 -15.87
C SER A 112 -0.84 16.40 -15.72
N LEU A 113 -1.35 15.29 -15.21
CA LEU A 113 -0.58 14.10 -14.88
C LEU A 113 -0.27 13.29 -16.15
N THR A 114 0.73 13.73 -16.91
CA THR A 114 1.04 13.14 -18.23
C THR A 114 2.17 12.13 -18.20
N GLY A 115 3.10 12.27 -17.28
CA GLY A 115 4.28 11.42 -17.20
C GLY A 115 5.59 12.18 -17.40
N ASP A 116 6.68 11.42 -17.59
CA ASP A 116 8.03 11.92 -17.66
C ASP A 116 8.90 11.07 -18.61
N GLN A 117 10.24 11.24 -18.51
CA GLN A 117 11.20 10.45 -19.29
C GLN A 117 11.13 8.92 -19.06
N TYR A 118 10.45 8.47 -18.01
CA TYR A 118 10.28 7.05 -17.68
C TYR A 118 8.97 6.46 -18.21
N GLY A 119 8.05 7.30 -18.67
CA GLY A 119 6.77 6.90 -19.26
C GLY A 119 5.57 7.69 -18.73
N ASN A 120 4.39 7.29 -19.17
CA ASN A 120 3.14 7.85 -18.69
C ASN A 120 2.75 7.16 -17.38
N LEU A 121 2.52 7.94 -16.33
CA LEU A 121 2.12 7.39 -15.02
C LEU A 121 0.81 6.59 -15.06
N ALA A 122 -0.11 6.94 -15.96
CA ALA A 122 -1.35 6.20 -16.16
C ALA A 122 -1.12 4.77 -16.64
N ASP A 123 0.02 4.49 -17.29
CA ASP A 123 0.37 3.17 -17.84
C ASP A 123 1.26 2.35 -16.88
N GLU A 124 1.52 2.86 -15.67
CA GLU A 124 2.46 2.22 -14.73
C GLU A 124 1.77 1.29 -13.69
N GLY A 125 0.44 1.12 -13.74
CA GLY A 125 -0.26 0.17 -12.87
C GLY A 125 -0.12 0.49 -11.37
N ARG A 126 -0.23 1.77 -10.96
CA ARG A 126 0.17 2.23 -9.63
C ARG A 126 -0.93 2.27 -8.59
N ILE A 127 -2.20 2.35 -9.00
CA ILE A 127 -3.33 2.51 -8.09
C ILE A 127 -4.43 1.54 -8.46
N ILE A 128 -4.95 0.81 -7.47
CA ILE A 128 -6.23 0.09 -7.55
C ILE A 128 -7.12 0.60 -6.43
N THR A 129 -8.37 0.87 -6.77
CA THR A 129 -9.43 1.18 -5.80
C THR A 129 -10.45 0.07 -5.79
N ALA A 130 -10.72 -0.50 -4.62
CA ALA A 130 -11.77 -1.48 -4.38
C ALA A 130 -12.89 -0.85 -3.54
N LYS A 131 -14.14 -0.95 -4.01
CA LYS A 131 -15.33 -0.48 -3.29
C LYS A 131 -15.91 -1.64 -2.48
N PHE A 132 -16.02 -1.46 -1.18
CA PHE A 132 -16.75 -2.36 -0.29
C PHE A 132 -18.07 -1.72 0.19
N ASP A 133 -18.85 -2.45 0.98
CA ASP A 133 -20.14 -1.95 1.49
C ASP A 133 -19.96 -0.69 2.35
N ASP A 134 -18.96 -0.68 3.26
CA ASP A 134 -18.80 0.34 4.28
C ASP A 134 -17.64 1.31 4.04
N PHE A 135 -16.67 0.95 3.16
CA PHE A 135 -15.45 1.74 2.93
C PHE A 135 -14.86 1.47 1.54
N TRP A 136 -13.89 2.30 1.17
CA TRP A 136 -12.97 2.06 0.06
C TRP A 136 -11.65 1.53 0.58
N VAL A 137 -11.03 0.62 -0.19
CA VAL A 137 -9.60 0.31 -0.07
C VAL A 137 -8.89 0.82 -1.30
N VAL A 138 -7.89 1.67 -1.10
CA VAL A 138 -7.04 2.18 -2.18
C VAL A 138 -5.61 1.72 -1.90
N THR A 139 -5.04 0.96 -2.83
CA THR A 139 -3.60 0.62 -2.79
C THR A 139 -2.84 1.46 -3.79
N CYS A 140 -1.68 1.96 -3.38
CA CYS A 140 -0.84 2.81 -4.20
C CYS A 140 0.63 2.38 -4.15
N TYR A 141 1.29 2.40 -5.30
CA TYR A 141 2.74 2.41 -5.43
C TYR A 141 3.17 3.79 -5.92
N THR A 142 3.53 4.66 -4.98
CA THR A 142 3.93 6.05 -5.28
C THR A 142 5.22 6.07 -6.11
N PRO A 143 5.34 6.92 -7.14
CA PRO A 143 6.56 7.05 -7.90
C PRO A 143 7.75 7.42 -7.01
N ASN A 144 8.84 6.67 -7.08
CA ASN A 144 10.10 7.03 -6.44
C ASN A 144 10.72 8.24 -7.15
N SER A 145 11.22 9.22 -6.41
CA SER A 145 11.81 10.46 -6.96
C SER A 145 13.15 10.26 -7.67
N LYS A 146 13.74 9.05 -7.60
CA LYS A 146 15.04 8.66 -8.13
C LYS A 146 16.21 9.29 -7.36
N GLY A 147 17.39 8.66 -7.46
CA GLY A 147 18.59 9.15 -6.77
C GLY A 147 19.09 10.51 -7.24
N ASP A 148 18.75 10.91 -8.45
CA ASP A 148 19.03 12.22 -9.06
C ASP A 148 17.88 13.22 -8.90
N LEU A 149 16.82 12.84 -8.19
CA LEU A 149 15.60 13.61 -7.97
C LEU A 149 14.84 14.00 -9.26
N SER A 150 15.11 13.31 -10.38
CA SER A 150 14.53 13.63 -11.69
C SER A 150 13.02 13.50 -11.75
N ARG A 151 12.40 12.74 -10.82
CA ARG A 151 10.93 12.61 -10.68
C ARG A 151 10.35 13.43 -9.53
N LEU A 152 11.15 14.15 -8.75
CA LEU A 152 10.66 14.88 -7.56
C LEU A 152 9.58 15.91 -7.92
N LYS A 153 9.86 16.72 -8.95
CA LYS A 153 8.91 17.74 -9.41
C LYS A 153 7.56 17.14 -9.83
N LEU A 154 7.59 16.08 -10.66
CA LEU A 154 6.37 15.38 -11.08
C LEU A 154 5.61 14.81 -9.89
N ARG A 155 6.31 14.21 -8.92
CA ARG A 155 5.71 13.66 -7.72
C ARG A 155 5.04 14.76 -6.89
N HIS A 156 5.79 15.81 -6.52
CA HIS A 156 5.34 16.86 -5.62
C HIS A 156 4.24 17.76 -6.23
N GLU A 157 4.42 18.18 -7.51
CA GLU A 157 3.51 19.14 -8.13
C GLU A 157 2.27 18.50 -8.80
N GLN A 158 2.33 17.20 -9.13
CA GLN A 158 1.28 16.53 -9.90
C GLN A 158 0.74 15.29 -9.21
N TRP A 159 1.59 14.30 -8.89
CA TRP A 159 1.15 13.01 -8.38
C TRP A 159 0.52 13.09 -6.99
N ASP A 160 1.25 13.60 -6.00
CA ASP A 160 0.78 13.65 -4.61
C ASP A 160 -0.51 14.49 -4.48
N PRO A 161 -0.63 15.69 -5.11
CA PRO A 161 -1.88 16.44 -5.11
C PRO A 161 -3.04 15.75 -5.86
N ALA A 162 -2.75 15.05 -6.96
CA ALA A 162 -3.77 14.32 -7.71
C ALA A 162 -4.32 13.14 -6.90
N VAL A 163 -3.44 12.38 -6.22
CA VAL A 163 -3.87 11.28 -5.36
C VAL A 163 -4.67 11.80 -4.18
N LEU A 164 -4.22 12.88 -3.53
CA LEU A 164 -4.97 13.49 -2.42
C LEU A 164 -6.38 13.91 -2.86
N ALA A 165 -6.49 14.67 -3.95
CA ALA A 165 -7.79 15.10 -4.46
C ALA A 165 -8.71 13.92 -4.81
N TYR A 166 -8.15 12.83 -5.33
CA TYR A 166 -8.90 11.60 -5.59
C TYR A 166 -9.41 10.94 -4.31
N LEU A 167 -8.58 10.86 -3.28
CA LEU A 167 -8.98 10.29 -1.98
C LEU A 167 -10.08 11.13 -1.33
N GLU A 168 -9.98 12.47 -1.38
CA GLU A 168 -11.03 13.38 -0.90
C GLU A 168 -12.35 13.19 -1.65
N GLU A 169 -12.33 13.00 -2.99
CA GLU A 169 -13.55 12.68 -3.76
C GLU A 169 -14.17 11.34 -3.33
N LEU A 170 -13.39 10.34 -3.00
CA LEU A 170 -13.89 9.06 -2.49
C LEU A 170 -14.52 9.22 -1.10
N GLU A 171 -13.93 10.04 -0.22
CA GLU A 171 -14.44 10.32 1.13
C GLU A 171 -15.82 10.98 1.12
N LEU A 172 -16.17 11.74 0.08
CA LEU A 172 -17.54 12.28 -0.06
C LEU A 172 -18.62 11.19 -0.12
N VAL A 173 -18.23 9.95 -0.41
CA VAL A 173 -19.17 8.82 -0.57
C VAL A 173 -19.06 7.85 0.59
N LYS A 174 -17.84 7.47 0.98
CA LYS A 174 -17.55 6.51 2.05
C LYS A 174 -16.12 6.75 2.57
N PRO A 175 -15.83 6.38 3.84
CA PRO A 175 -14.49 6.46 4.36
C PRO A 175 -13.49 5.62 3.54
N VAL A 176 -12.24 6.04 3.53
CA VAL A 176 -11.14 5.46 2.75
C VAL A 176 -10.09 4.85 3.68
N LEU A 177 -9.67 3.65 3.34
CA LEU A 177 -8.45 3.01 3.83
C LEU A 177 -7.43 3.04 2.70
N TYR A 178 -6.39 3.86 2.85
CA TYR A 178 -5.36 4.09 1.85
C TYR A 178 -4.05 3.46 2.29
N CYS A 179 -3.47 2.61 1.47
CA CYS A 179 -2.25 1.89 1.80
C CYS A 179 -1.27 1.81 0.63
N GLY A 180 -0.05 1.46 0.96
CA GLY A 180 0.97 1.10 -0.01
C GLY A 180 2.34 1.64 0.31
N ASP A 181 3.23 1.49 -0.66
CA ASP A 181 4.57 2.08 -0.64
C ASP A 181 4.46 3.53 -1.11
N MET A 182 4.61 4.45 -0.17
CA MET A 182 4.54 5.90 -0.43
C MET A 182 5.91 6.50 -0.76
N ASN A 183 6.96 5.66 -0.78
CA ASN A 183 8.32 6.07 -1.12
C ASN A 183 8.80 7.33 -0.37
N VAL A 184 8.39 7.48 0.90
CA VAL A 184 8.81 8.58 1.77
C VAL A 184 8.81 8.14 3.24
N ALA A 185 9.87 8.47 3.97
CA ALA A 185 9.88 8.50 5.42
C ALA A 185 9.37 9.88 5.85
N HIS A 186 8.22 9.94 6.54
CA HIS A 186 7.57 11.22 6.85
C HIS A 186 8.38 12.06 7.83
N GLN A 187 8.87 11.46 8.91
CA GLN A 187 9.60 12.15 9.98
C GLN A 187 10.98 11.53 10.22
N GLU A 188 11.84 12.21 10.98
CA GLU A 188 13.16 11.69 11.35
C GLU A 188 13.11 10.35 12.09
N ILE A 189 12.05 10.09 12.86
CA ILE A 189 11.82 8.82 13.56
C ILE A 189 11.51 7.65 12.59
N ASP A 190 11.19 7.95 11.34
CA ASP A 190 10.79 6.95 10.33
C ASP A 190 11.97 6.39 9.52
N LEU A 191 13.21 6.79 9.85
CA LEU A 191 14.41 6.21 9.23
C LEU A 191 15.59 6.15 10.20
N ALA A 192 16.46 5.16 10.00
CA ALA A 192 17.58 4.87 10.91
C ALA A 192 18.65 5.98 10.98
N ASN A 193 18.86 6.71 9.90
CA ASN A 193 19.92 7.72 9.79
C ASN A 193 19.39 8.99 9.14
N PRO A 194 18.59 9.82 9.82
CA PRO A 194 17.91 10.97 9.20
C PRO A 194 18.91 12.01 8.66
N LYS A 195 19.89 12.44 9.48
CA LYS A 195 20.82 13.53 9.14
C LYS A 195 21.53 13.39 7.79
N PRO A 196 22.18 12.25 7.44
CA PRO A 196 22.84 12.08 6.15
C PRO A 196 21.87 11.88 4.98
N ASN A 197 20.57 11.72 5.24
CA ASN A 197 19.53 11.48 4.22
C ASN A 197 18.64 12.69 3.95
N VAL A 198 18.77 13.78 4.69
CA VAL A 198 18.06 15.03 4.40
C VAL A 198 18.32 15.46 2.94
N GLY A 199 17.25 15.74 2.20
CA GLY A 199 17.29 16.13 0.79
C GLY A 199 17.57 15.01 -0.20
N LYS A 200 17.65 13.73 0.24
CA LYS A 200 17.73 12.59 -0.67
C LYS A 200 16.33 12.02 -0.95
N HIS A 201 16.20 11.31 -2.07
CA HIS A 201 14.95 10.65 -2.44
C HIS A 201 14.40 9.81 -1.27
N GLY A 202 13.11 9.90 -1.03
CA GLY A 202 12.42 9.31 0.11
C GLY A 202 12.52 10.13 1.41
N PHE A 203 13.30 11.24 1.43
CA PHE A 203 13.41 12.13 2.58
C PHE A 203 13.75 13.58 2.19
N THR A 204 13.21 14.05 1.06
CA THR A 204 13.20 15.46 0.68
C THR A 204 12.08 16.20 1.42
N ASP A 205 12.19 17.53 1.52
CA ASP A 205 11.13 18.32 2.16
C ASP A 205 9.83 18.24 1.34
N GLU A 206 9.93 18.21 0.01
CA GLU A 206 8.78 18.10 -0.91
C GLU A 206 8.03 16.77 -0.75
N GLU A 207 8.76 15.64 -0.63
CA GLU A 207 8.14 14.32 -0.42
C GLU A 207 7.44 14.25 0.95
N ARG A 208 8.07 14.82 1.98
CA ARG A 208 7.52 14.88 3.34
C ARG A 208 6.31 15.82 3.42
N GLU A 209 6.34 16.96 2.70
CA GLU A 209 5.21 17.87 2.55
C GLU A 209 4.04 17.16 1.85
N GLY A 210 4.30 16.44 0.75
CA GLY A 210 3.27 15.64 0.07
C GLY A 210 2.59 14.64 1.00
N PHE A 211 3.35 13.97 1.89
CA PHE A 211 2.76 13.09 2.89
C PHE A 211 2.01 13.86 3.98
N GLN A 212 2.55 14.99 4.46
CA GLN A 212 1.90 15.84 5.46
C GLN A 212 0.54 16.35 4.98
N ASN A 213 0.40 16.66 3.68
CA ASN A 213 -0.86 17.12 3.09
C ASN A 213 -1.99 16.07 3.23
N TYR A 214 -1.70 14.75 3.21
CA TYR A 214 -2.70 13.73 3.54
C TYR A 214 -3.17 13.86 5.00
N LEU A 215 -2.26 14.10 5.93
CA LEU A 215 -2.60 14.24 7.36
C LEU A 215 -3.39 15.52 7.62
N ASP A 216 -3.01 16.63 6.97
CA ASP A 216 -3.70 17.92 7.08
C ASP A 216 -5.11 17.86 6.48
N ALA A 217 -5.32 17.08 5.44
CA ALA A 217 -6.64 16.78 4.86
C ALA A 217 -7.51 15.90 5.78
N GLY A 218 -6.94 15.31 6.83
CA GLY A 218 -7.69 14.54 7.84
C GLY A 218 -7.45 13.04 7.83
N PHE A 219 -6.57 12.53 6.96
CA PHE A 219 -6.13 11.14 7.04
C PHE A 219 -5.27 10.91 8.29
N VAL A 220 -5.36 9.72 8.85
CA VAL A 220 -4.67 9.32 10.08
C VAL A 220 -3.61 8.27 9.73
N ASP A 221 -2.34 8.52 10.03
CA ASP A 221 -1.30 7.48 10.03
C ASP A 221 -1.58 6.51 11.17
N THR A 222 -2.10 5.36 10.84
CA THR A 222 -2.61 4.39 11.81
C THR A 222 -1.51 3.87 12.74
N PHE A 223 -0.32 3.62 12.20
CA PHE A 223 0.81 3.14 12.99
C PHE A 223 1.35 4.23 13.91
N ARG A 224 1.59 5.45 13.40
CA ARG A 224 2.17 6.53 14.20
C ARG A 224 1.20 7.04 15.26
N THR A 225 -0.11 6.98 14.98
CA THR A 225 -1.14 7.30 16.00
C THR A 225 -1.14 6.30 17.15
N ALA A 226 -0.98 5.01 16.87
CA ALA A 226 -0.93 3.96 17.89
C ALA A 226 0.41 3.94 18.65
N PHE A 227 1.50 4.32 17.97
CA PHE A 227 2.86 4.25 18.48
C PHE A 227 3.64 5.54 18.19
N PRO A 228 3.29 6.68 18.82
CA PRO A 228 3.84 8.00 18.48
C PRO A 228 5.36 8.10 18.62
N ASP A 229 5.93 7.45 19.62
CA ASP A 229 7.35 7.55 19.97
C ASP A 229 8.16 6.27 19.62
N LYS A 230 7.56 5.31 18.89
CA LYS A 230 8.25 4.05 18.58
C LYS A 230 9.32 4.26 17.53
N THR A 231 10.58 4.17 17.93
CA THR A 231 11.77 4.14 17.08
C THR A 231 12.00 2.75 16.47
N ASP A 232 12.92 2.65 15.52
CA ASP A 232 13.38 1.40 14.92
C ASP A 232 12.27 0.53 14.29
N ALA A 233 11.19 1.19 13.88
CA ALA A 233 10.02 0.59 13.26
C ALA A 233 10.03 0.88 11.75
N TYR A 234 10.70 0.03 10.99
CA TYR A 234 10.93 0.21 9.56
C TYR A 234 10.22 -0.85 8.74
N THR A 235 9.95 -0.51 7.47
CA THR A 235 9.24 -1.39 6.53
C THR A 235 10.09 -1.79 5.33
N TRP A 236 11.17 -1.04 5.05
CA TRP A 236 12.09 -1.26 3.94
C TRP A 236 13.54 -1.19 4.37
N TRP A 237 14.39 -2.01 3.76
CA TRP A 237 15.84 -2.06 3.95
C TRP A 237 16.55 -2.27 2.63
N THR A 238 17.60 -1.49 2.40
CA THR A 238 18.47 -1.74 1.23
C THR A 238 19.11 -3.13 1.30
N HIS A 239 19.35 -3.73 0.13
CA HIS A 239 20.05 -5.02 0.04
C HIS A 239 21.52 -4.98 0.47
N TRP A 240 22.11 -3.79 0.58
CA TRP A 240 23.53 -3.62 0.88
C TRP A 240 23.80 -3.70 2.37
N ALA A 241 25.05 -4.14 2.69
CA ALA A 241 25.62 -4.10 4.05
C ALA A 241 24.77 -4.77 5.14
N ASN A 242 24.02 -5.82 4.81
CA ASN A 242 23.12 -6.51 5.75
C ASN A 242 22.18 -5.54 6.50
N ALA A 243 21.65 -4.53 5.81
CA ALA A 243 20.88 -3.44 6.41
C ALA A 243 19.68 -3.97 7.22
N ARG A 244 18.94 -4.97 6.71
CA ARG A 244 17.80 -5.57 7.41
C ARG A 244 18.20 -6.26 8.71
N ALA A 245 19.27 -7.05 8.71
CA ALA A 245 19.75 -7.72 9.92
C ALA A 245 20.25 -6.74 11.00
N ARG A 246 20.73 -5.55 10.58
CA ARG A 246 21.17 -4.46 11.45
C ARG A 246 20.06 -3.48 11.80
N ASN A 247 18.87 -3.69 11.25
CA ASN A 247 17.72 -2.79 11.31
C ASN A 247 18.04 -1.34 10.89
N VAL A 248 18.85 -1.17 9.83
CA VAL A 248 19.12 0.15 9.23
C VAL A 248 18.13 0.34 8.08
N GLY A 249 16.93 0.72 8.41
CA GLY A 249 15.78 0.76 7.51
C GLY A 249 15.03 2.08 7.50
N TRP A 250 13.94 2.08 6.73
CA TRP A 250 13.03 3.22 6.55
C TRP A 250 11.60 2.71 6.65
N ARG A 251 10.70 3.50 7.26
CA ARG A 251 9.26 3.28 7.21
C ARG A 251 8.69 4.09 6.04
N ILE A 252 8.40 3.41 4.96
CA ILE A 252 7.88 4.01 3.72
C ILE A 252 6.58 3.35 3.22
N ASP A 253 6.16 2.26 3.87
CA ASP A 253 4.88 1.60 3.65
C ASP A 253 3.90 1.98 4.77
N TYR A 254 2.67 2.32 4.41
CA TYR A 254 1.71 2.90 5.34
C TYR A 254 0.30 2.32 5.18
N TRP A 255 -0.49 2.45 6.25
CA TRP A 255 -1.93 2.48 6.24
C TRP A 255 -2.39 3.85 6.75
N LEU A 256 -3.03 4.62 5.89
CA LEU A 256 -3.74 5.85 6.25
C LEU A 256 -5.24 5.56 6.26
N ALA A 257 -5.94 6.09 7.23
CA ALA A 257 -7.39 5.93 7.36
C ALA A 257 -8.08 7.30 7.38
N SER A 258 -9.19 7.42 6.66
CA SER A 258 -10.09 8.57 6.84
C SER A 258 -10.46 8.73 8.31
N ARG A 259 -10.59 9.96 8.78
CA ARG A 259 -10.94 10.27 10.18
C ARG A 259 -12.20 9.54 10.64
N GLU A 260 -13.18 9.40 9.75
CA GLU A 260 -14.46 8.74 10.05
C GLU A 260 -14.29 7.26 10.43
N ILE A 261 -13.38 6.53 9.77
CA ILE A 261 -13.13 5.10 10.02
C ILE A 261 -11.96 4.85 10.96
N ALA A 262 -11.13 5.86 11.25
CA ALA A 262 -9.89 5.70 12.05
C ALA A 262 -10.15 5.11 13.43
N GLY A 263 -11.28 5.44 14.06
CA GLY A 263 -11.69 4.86 15.36
C GLY A 263 -12.03 3.37 15.34
N ARG A 264 -12.23 2.78 14.14
CA ARG A 264 -12.44 1.34 13.94
C ARG A 264 -11.15 0.60 13.63
N VAL A 265 -10.06 1.31 13.36
CA VAL A 265 -8.75 0.71 13.07
C VAL A 265 -8.07 0.33 14.38
N ILE A 266 -7.71 -0.94 14.48
CA ILE A 266 -7.01 -1.50 15.64
C ILE A 266 -5.78 -2.27 15.18
N LYS A 267 -4.85 -2.52 16.10
CA LYS A 267 -3.65 -3.34 15.91
C LYS A 267 -2.85 -3.03 14.63
N PRO A 268 -2.47 -1.77 14.36
CA PRO A 268 -1.53 -1.50 13.28
C PRO A 268 -0.18 -2.17 13.58
N GLN A 269 0.36 -2.93 12.60
CA GLN A 269 1.57 -3.73 12.79
C GLN A 269 2.50 -3.63 11.58
N ILE A 270 3.79 -3.79 11.85
CA ILE A 270 4.87 -3.95 10.88
C ILE A 270 5.44 -5.37 11.07
N HIS A 271 5.42 -6.20 10.02
CA HIS A 271 5.76 -7.64 10.09
C HIS A 271 7.18 -7.89 9.61
N THR A 272 8.16 -7.42 10.38
CA THR A 272 9.60 -7.48 10.03
C THR A 272 10.13 -8.90 9.79
N GLU A 273 9.47 -9.90 10.37
CA GLU A 273 9.82 -11.32 10.23
C GLU A 273 9.46 -11.92 8.87
N GLN A 274 8.53 -11.27 8.12
CA GLN A 274 8.15 -11.74 6.80
C GLN A 274 9.27 -11.45 5.80
N MET A 275 9.82 -12.52 5.24
CA MET A 275 10.87 -12.46 4.22
C MET A 275 10.27 -12.50 2.80
N GLY A 276 11.13 -12.44 1.78
CA GLY A 276 10.75 -12.54 0.36
C GLY A 276 10.99 -11.28 -0.44
N SER A 277 10.77 -10.12 0.14
CA SER A 277 11.02 -8.79 -0.43
C SER A 277 12.01 -7.99 0.43
N ASP A 278 12.53 -6.89 -0.09
CA ASP A 278 13.25 -5.86 0.66
C ASP A 278 12.33 -4.97 1.52
N HIS A 279 11.01 -5.07 1.28
CA HIS A 279 9.98 -4.57 2.20
C HIS A 279 9.41 -5.70 3.06
N CYS A 280 8.84 -5.35 4.20
CA CYS A 280 7.98 -6.24 4.98
C CYS A 280 6.52 -5.77 4.91
N PRO A 281 5.55 -6.67 5.15
CA PRO A 281 4.14 -6.29 5.18
C PRO A 281 3.82 -5.34 6.33
N VAL A 282 2.84 -4.48 6.12
CA VAL A 282 2.17 -3.70 7.16
C VAL A 282 0.69 -4.07 7.21
N SER A 283 0.10 -4.09 8.39
CA SER A 283 -1.31 -4.47 8.54
C SER A 283 -2.07 -3.61 9.52
N ILE A 284 -3.39 -3.66 9.38
CA ILE A 284 -4.38 -3.16 10.32
C ILE A 284 -5.49 -4.20 10.50
N GLU A 285 -6.21 -4.13 11.60
CA GLU A 285 -7.50 -4.79 11.77
C GLU A 285 -8.62 -3.74 11.83
N ILE A 286 -9.79 -4.07 11.29
CA ILE A 286 -11.00 -3.22 11.31
C ILE A 286 -12.11 -3.93 12.10
N ILE A 287 -12.72 -3.21 13.07
CA ILE A 287 -13.87 -3.67 13.87
C ILE A 287 -15.17 -3.01 13.46
#